data_8a8ceb550789aa5114f663e9af060b67
#
_entry.id   8a8ceb550789aa5114f663e9af060b67
#
_cell.length_a   1.000
_cell.length_b   1.000
_cell.length_c   1.000
_cell.angle_alpha   90.00
_cell.angle_beta   90.00
_cell.angle_gamma   90.00
#
_symmetry.space_group_name_H-M   'P 1'
#
loop_
_entity.id
_entity.type
_entity.pdbx_description
1 polymer ?
#
loop_
_entity_poly.entity_id
_entity_poly.type
_entity_poly.pdbx_seq_one_letter_code
_entity_poly.pdbx_strand_id
1 'polypeptide(L)'
;MAGRGLRLTRRTLLAGAAAVLAAPSTARAFGQAGAFDPRTLEVGGRRLDGTRATAPGRWAWELIRRTSAPGRLVAKRVAADQPELLAEPFVIWAGHSEQKPLSRSELRGLQRFLRLGGMIVVDDNDPERGAFGRSVRRELGRVLPESPVVKLDRSHVIYKTFYLIDRPVGRVLGPPYLEAIVRGGNAQVIFLAHDLLGALARSPGGSWALEVTPGGFRQREYAVRLAVNLAMYLLCSDYKDDQVHAPWLMRRRAPRWP
;
A
#
# COMPACT_ATOMS: atom_id res chain seq x y z
N MET A 1 -24.41 63.55 18.07
CA MET A 1 -23.57 62.42 17.48
C MET A 1 -24.50 61.31 17.03
N ALA A 2 -24.77 61.25 15.72
CA ALA A 2 -25.74 60.30 15.15
C ALA A 2 -25.02 59.05 14.65
N GLY A 3 -25.32 57.91 15.24
CA GLY A 3 -24.81 56.59 14.82
C GLY A 3 -25.45 56.15 13.50
N ARG A 4 -24.65 56.02 12.45
CA ARG A 4 -25.06 55.43 11.17
C ARG A 4 -25.14 53.90 11.29
N GLY A 5 -26.34 53.35 11.46
CA GLY A 5 -26.60 51.95 11.35
C GLY A 5 -26.46 51.46 9.90
N LEU A 6 -25.56 50.50 9.67
CA LEU A 6 -25.43 49.84 8.37
C LEU A 6 -26.70 49.00 8.11
N ARG A 7 -27.52 49.42 7.15
CA ARG A 7 -28.67 48.64 6.67
C ARG A 7 -28.17 47.61 5.63
N LEU A 8 -28.01 46.36 6.05
CA LEU A 8 -27.78 45.23 5.14
C LEU A 8 -29.04 44.99 4.29
N THR A 9 -28.93 45.17 2.97
CA THR A 9 -30.04 44.92 2.05
C THR A 9 -30.13 43.42 1.72
N ARG A 10 -31.36 42.94 1.40
CA ARG A 10 -31.56 41.51 0.98
C ARG A 10 -30.66 41.10 -0.18
N ARG A 11 -30.25 42.02 -1.06
CA ARG A 11 -29.30 41.74 -2.16
C ARG A 11 -27.88 41.44 -1.68
N THR A 12 -27.40 42.09 -0.65
CA THR A 12 -26.07 41.84 -0.06
C THR A 12 -26.03 40.50 0.69
N LEU A 13 -27.14 40.10 1.31
CA LEU A 13 -27.26 38.76 1.93
C LEU A 13 -27.29 37.62 0.89
N LEU A 14 -28.01 37.81 -0.23
CA LEU A 14 -28.07 36.81 -1.32
C LEU A 14 -26.74 36.70 -2.08
N ALA A 15 -25.99 37.81 -2.28
CA ALA A 15 -24.69 37.78 -2.89
C ALA A 15 -23.63 37.07 -2.00
N GLY A 16 -23.72 37.24 -0.67
CA GLY A 16 -22.88 36.54 0.29
C GLY A 16 -23.16 35.01 0.32
N ALA A 17 -24.44 34.60 0.24
CA ALA A 17 -24.83 33.21 0.19
C ALA A 17 -24.41 32.52 -1.13
N ALA A 18 -24.47 33.22 -2.27
CA ALA A 18 -24.03 32.70 -3.56
C ALA A 18 -22.51 32.51 -3.63
N ALA A 19 -21.73 33.36 -2.98
CA ALA A 19 -20.26 33.23 -2.93
C ALA A 19 -19.79 32.03 -2.10
N VAL A 20 -20.54 31.60 -1.08
CA VAL A 20 -20.26 30.40 -0.28
C VAL A 20 -20.55 29.14 -1.05
N LEU A 21 -21.53 29.16 -1.97
CA LEU A 21 -21.89 27.99 -2.81
C LEU A 21 -20.97 27.82 -4.03
N ALA A 22 -20.19 28.84 -4.39
CA ALA A 22 -19.27 28.84 -5.54
C ALA A 22 -17.82 28.55 -5.15
N ALA A 23 -17.51 28.30 -3.87
CA ALA A 23 -16.19 27.81 -3.49
C ALA A 23 -16.05 26.38 -4.04
N PRO A 24 -15.12 26.08 -4.96
CA PRO A 24 -14.88 24.71 -5.37
C PRO A 24 -14.48 23.93 -4.13
N SER A 25 -15.34 23.03 -3.70
CA SER A 25 -15.00 22.06 -2.70
C SER A 25 -13.89 21.18 -3.29
N THR A 26 -12.64 21.59 -3.13
CA THR A 26 -11.50 20.71 -3.30
C THR A 26 -11.49 19.74 -2.12
N ALA A 27 -12.53 18.97 -1.97
CA ALA A 27 -12.50 17.74 -1.22
C ALA A 27 -11.61 16.78 -2.00
N ARG A 28 -10.30 16.98 -1.92
CA ARG A 28 -9.32 15.95 -2.20
C ARG A 28 -9.44 14.97 -1.05
N ALA A 29 -10.25 13.94 -1.24
CA ALA A 29 -10.40 12.84 -0.29
C ALA A 29 -9.03 12.17 0.01
N PHE A 30 -8.07 12.31 -0.92
CA PHE A 30 -6.68 11.89 -0.78
C PHE A 30 -5.80 13.03 -1.29
N GLY A 31 -5.06 13.67 -0.40
CA GLY A 31 -3.99 14.59 -0.78
C GLY A 31 -2.79 13.83 -1.39
N GLN A 32 -1.76 14.55 -1.88
CA GLN A 32 -0.52 13.90 -2.31
C GLN A 32 0.14 13.07 -1.18
N ALA A 33 -0.12 13.40 0.07
CA ALA A 33 0.33 12.68 1.24
C ALA A 33 -0.38 11.32 1.44
N GLY A 34 -1.57 11.13 0.87
CA GLY A 34 -2.33 9.87 0.91
C GLY A 34 -2.28 9.08 -0.41
N ALA A 35 -1.32 9.34 -1.28
CA ALA A 35 -1.17 8.62 -2.53
C ALA A 35 -0.51 7.25 -2.30
N PHE A 36 -0.99 6.21 -3.00
CA PHE A 36 -0.34 4.91 -3.01
C PHE A 36 1.09 5.03 -3.58
N ASP A 37 2.09 4.76 -2.74
CA ASP A 37 3.50 4.75 -3.11
C ASP A 37 4.04 3.31 -3.07
N PRO A 38 4.20 2.64 -4.22
CA PRO A 38 4.61 1.25 -4.29
C PRO A 38 6.12 1.07 -4.08
N ARG A 39 6.65 1.54 -2.94
CA ARG A 39 8.08 1.41 -2.61
C ARG A 39 8.48 -0.04 -2.46
N THR A 40 9.68 -0.38 -2.95
CA THR A 40 10.25 -1.71 -2.82
C THR A 40 11.30 -1.76 -1.73
N LEU A 41 11.20 -2.77 -0.88
CA LEU A 41 12.12 -2.98 0.25
C LEU A 41 13.42 -3.62 -0.23
N GLU A 42 14.54 -3.05 0.20
CA GLU A 42 15.87 -3.63 0.05
C GLU A 42 16.33 -4.21 1.39
N VAL A 43 16.77 -5.46 1.37
CA VAL A 43 17.20 -6.21 2.55
C VAL A 43 18.46 -7.02 2.23
N GLY A 44 19.51 -6.86 3.03
CA GLY A 44 20.79 -7.55 2.82
C GLY A 44 21.44 -7.25 1.47
N GLY A 45 21.26 -6.02 0.98
CA GLY A 45 21.70 -5.59 -0.34
C GLY A 45 20.92 -6.22 -1.51
N ARG A 46 19.86 -6.99 -1.22
CA ARG A 46 18.96 -7.56 -2.23
C ARG A 46 17.80 -6.63 -2.49
N ARG A 47 17.48 -6.46 -3.74
CA ARG A 47 16.42 -5.58 -4.24
C ARG A 47 15.59 -6.30 -5.29
N LEU A 48 14.40 -5.82 -5.50
CA LEU A 48 13.61 -6.22 -6.67
C LEU A 48 14.32 -5.70 -7.93
N ASP A 49 14.66 -6.60 -8.82
CA ASP A 49 15.38 -6.32 -10.06
C ASP A 49 14.77 -7.04 -11.27
N GLY A 50 15.45 -6.95 -12.40
CA GLY A 50 15.04 -7.56 -13.65
C GLY A 50 13.65 -7.09 -14.09
N THR A 51 12.95 -7.96 -14.77
CA THR A 51 11.65 -7.67 -15.40
C THR A 51 10.58 -7.22 -14.40
N ARG A 52 10.60 -7.79 -13.17
CA ARG A 52 9.61 -7.46 -12.14
C ARG A 52 9.80 -6.07 -11.53
N ALA A 53 10.95 -5.43 -11.73
CA ALA A 53 11.20 -4.07 -11.26
C ALA A 53 10.25 -3.02 -11.88
N THR A 54 9.60 -3.35 -13.01
CA THR A 54 8.59 -2.48 -13.65
C THR A 54 7.20 -2.60 -13.00
N ALA A 55 6.96 -3.67 -12.27
CA ALA A 55 5.63 -4.02 -11.75
C ALA A 55 5.09 -3.02 -10.69
N PRO A 56 5.88 -2.47 -9.76
CA PRO A 56 5.37 -1.53 -8.77
C PRO A 56 4.77 -0.26 -9.40
N GLY A 57 5.44 0.32 -10.39
CA GLY A 57 4.90 1.46 -11.15
C GLY A 57 3.63 1.09 -11.93
N ARG A 58 3.59 -0.13 -12.50
CA ARG A 58 2.38 -0.64 -13.15
C ARG A 58 1.24 -0.84 -12.15
N TRP A 59 1.51 -1.30 -10.94
CA TRP A 59 0.52 -1.42 -9.87
C TRP A 59 -0.16 -0.07 -9.58
N ALA A 60 0.63 0.98 -9.36
CA ALA A 60 0.10 2.32 -9.16
C ALA A 60 -0.71 2.81 -10.37
N TRP A 61 -0.25 2.53 -11.59
CA TRP A 61 -0.97 2.89 -12.82
C TRP A 61 -2.34 2.19 -12.91
N GLU A 62 -2.41 0.88 -12.59
CA GLU A 62 -3.69 0.14 -12.59
C GLU A 62 -4.65 0.69 -11.52
N LEU A 63 -4.13 1.05 -10.34
CA LEU A 63 -4.93 1.69 -9.31
C LEU A 63 -5.55 3.01 -9.81
N ILE A 64 -4.71 3.92 -10.30
CA ILE A 64 -5.15 5.24 -10.81
C ILE A 64 -6.19 5.08 -11.93
N ARG A 65 -5.92 4.18 -12.88
CA ARG A 65 -6.79 3.98 -14.03
C ARG A 65 -8.16 3.40 -13.66
N ARG A 66 -8.24 2.56 -12.63
CA ARG A 66 -9.44 1.80 -12.27
C ARG A 66 -10.23 2.41 -11.13
N THR A 67 -9.61 3.32 -10.41
CA THR A 67 -10.21 3.98 -9.24
C THR A 67 -9.96 5.48 -9.33
N SER A 68 -10.47 6.24 -8.35
CA SER A 68 -10.11 7.66 -8.19
C SER A 68 -8.96 7.88 -7.21
N ALA A 69 -8.36 6.80 -6.69
CA ALA A 69 -7.28 6.90 -5.72
C ALA A 69 -5.99 7.41 -6.39
N PRO A 70 -5.28 8.35 -5.76
CA PRO A 70 -3.99 8.83 -6.27
C PRO A 70 -2.90 7.78 -6.08
N GLY A 71 -1.92 7.76 -6.99
CA GLY A 71 -0.76 6.87 -6.92
C GLY A 71 0.49 7.49 -7.50
N ARG A 72 1.66 7.03 -7.06
CA ARG A 72 2.97 7.43 -7.59
C ARG A 72 3.46 6.39 -8.57
N LEU A 73 3.68 6.80 -9.81
CA LEU A 73 4.07 5.88 -10.90
C LEU A 73 5.55 5.45 -10.82
N VAL A 74 6.38 6.26 -10.19
CA VAL A 74 7.81 5.98 -10.02
C VAL A 74 8.02 5.31 -8.67
N ALA A 75 8.26 4.02 -8.71
CA ALA A 75 8.57 3.24 -7.51
C ALA A 75 9.96 3.59 -6.97
N LYS A 76 10.03 3.91 -5.68
CA LYS A 76 11.28 4.14 -4.97
C LYS A 76 11.75 2.84 -4.30
N ARG A 77 13.05 2.74 -4.09
CA ARG A 77 13.65 1.71 -3.24
C ARG A 77 13.95 2.27 -1.87
N VAL A 78 13.82 1.45 -0.85
CA VAL A 78 14.11 1.84 0.52
C VAL A 78 14.74 0.66 1.26
N ALA A 79 15.86 0.90 1.93
CA ALA A 79 16.52 -0.13 2.71
C ALA A 79 15.85 -0.28 4.08
N ALA A 80 15.86 -1.52 4.58
CA ALA A 80 15.18 -1.87 5.84
C ALA A 80 15.77 -1.17 7.08
N ASP A 81 17.02 -0.73 7.01
CA ASP A 81 17.75 -0.07 8.11
C ASP A 81 17.84 1.45 7.98
N GLN A 82 17.28 2.04 6.90
CA GLN A 82 17.33 3.47 6.66
C GLN A 82 16.08 4.20 7.21
N PRO A 83 16.24 5.45 7.68
CA PRO A 83 15.12 6.23 8.22
C PRO A 83 14.02 6.51 7.19
N GLU A 84 14.35 6.53 5.90
CA GLU A 84 13.43 6.70 4.78
C GLU A 84 12.35 5.61 4.74
N LEU A 85 12.60 4.44 5.35
CA LEU A 85 11.58 3.40 5.52
C LEU A 85 10.33 3.95 6.22
N LEU A 86 10.50 4.85 7.17
CA LEU A 86 9.43 5.41 7.99
C LEU A 86 8.71 6.60 7.32
N ALA A 87 9.14 7.03 6.14
CA ALA A 87 8.55 8.19 5.45
C ALA A 87 7.14 7.92 4.91
N GLU A 88 6.83 6.68 4.56
CA GLU A 88 5.55 6.25 4.01
C GLU A 88 5.13 4.91 4.64
N PRO A 89 3.84 4.64 4.78
CA PRO A 89 3.36 3.51 5.58
C PRO A 89 3.40 2.15 4.87
N PHE A 90 3.85 2.09 3.61
CA PHE A 90 3.78 0.87 2.82
C PHE A 90 5.10 0.53 2.11
N VAL A 91 5.43 -0.77 2.06
CA VAL A 91 6.52 -1.32 1.25
C VAL A 91 6.18 -2.70 0.69
N ILE A 92 6.79 -3.03 -0.45
CA ILE A 92 6.74 -4.34 -1.11
C ILE A 92 8.06 -5.04 -0.84
N TRP A 93 8.03 -6.23 -0.25
CA TRP A 93 9.18 -7.10 -0.06
C TRP A 93 9.06 -8.30 -0.98
N ALA A 94 9.79 -8.33 -2.07
CA ALA A 94 9.67 -9.34 -3.10
C ALA A 94 11.00 -10.00 -3.44
N GLY A 95 10.96 -11.27 -3.80
CA GLY A 95 12.14 -12.03 -4.19
C GLY A 95 11.80 -13.42 -4.70
N HIS A 96 12.80 -14.12 -5.25
CA HIS A 96 12.65 -15.47 -5.83
C HIS A 96 13.54 -16.52 -5.16
N SER A 97 14.47 -16.09 -4.32
CA SER A 97 15.43 -16.98 -3.68
C SER A 97 15.47 -16.74 -2.18
N GLU A 98 16.05 -17.65 -1.43
CA GLU A 98 16.13 -17.57 0.01
C GLU A 98 16.68 -16.21 0.48
N GLN A 99 15.95 -15.55 1.37
CA GLN A 99 16.38 -14.32 2.03
C GLN A 99 17.42 -14.68 3.10
N LYS A 100 18.57 -14.01 3.05
CA LYS A 100 19.57 -14.12 4.12
C LYS A 100 19.01 -13.58 5.44
N PRO A 101 19.51 -14.04 6.59
CA PRO A 101 19.11 -13.50 7.87
C PRO A 101 19.27 -11.99 7.93
N LEU A 102 18.27 -11.31 8.51
CA LEU A 102 18.32 -9.88 8.76
C LEU A 102 19.49 -9.52 9.67
N SER A 103 20.20 -8.46 9.32
CA SER A 103 21.13 -7.80 10.20
C SER A 103 20.42 -7.21 11.43
N ARG A 104 21.16 -6.85 12.47
CA ARG A 104 20.58 -6.21 13.65
C ARG A 104 19.94 -4.84 13.34
N SER A 105 20.49 -4.10 12.38
CA SER A 105 19.94 -2.80 11.96
C SER A 105 18.64 -2.97 11.17
N GLU A 106 18.59 -3.87 10.20
CA GLU A 106 17.40 -4.19 9.42
C GLU A 106 16.26 -4.71 10.30
N LEU A 107 16.58 -5.62 11.24
CA LEU A 107 15.60 -6.13 12.20
C LEU A 107 14.97 -5.01 13.02
N ARG A 108 15.79 -4.10 13.58
CA ARG A 108 15.29 -2.94 14.32
C ARG A 108 14.49 -1.98 13.45
N GLY A 109 14.92 -1.76 12.20
CA GLY A 109 14.21 -0.91 11.24
C GLY A 109 12.81 -1.44 10.94
N LEU A 110 12.68 -2.73 10.62
CA LEU A 110 11.39 -3.38 10.38
C LEU A 110 10.52 -3.44 11.64
N GLN A 111 11.10 -3.72 12.81
CA GLN A 111 10.37 -3.66 14.08
C GLN A 111 9.76 -2.27 14.32
N ARG A 112 10.55 -1.22 14.09
CA ARG A 112 10.09 0.16 14.24
C ARG A 112 9.02 0.50 13.22
N PHE A 113 9.22 0.12 11.95
CA PHE A 113 8.27 0.35 10.86
C PHE A 113 6.90 -0.28 11.18
N LEU A 114 6.88 -1.56 11.53
CA LEU A 114 5.64 -2.27 11.85
C LEU A 114 4.99 -1.79 13.16
N ARG A 115 5.78 -1.36 14.14
CA ARG A 115 5.25 -0.77 15.38
C ARG A 115 4.54 0.57 15.13
N LEU A 116 4.99 1.33 14.15
CA LEU A 116 4.40 2.62 13.76
C LEU A 116 3.22 2.48 12.79
N GLY A 117 2.71 1.26 12.58
CA GLY A 117 1.56 1.01 11.69
C GLY A 117 1.96 0.70 10.24
N GLY A 118 3.26 0.63 9.94
CA GLY A 118 3.73 0.29 8.60
C GLY A 118 3.22 -1.06 8.12
N MET A 119 3.02 -1.20 6.81
CA MET A 119 2.45 -2.39 6.18
C MET A 119 3.40 -2.95 5.13
N ILE A 120 3.49 -4.27 5.06
CA ILE A 120 4.37 -4.99 4.13
C ILE A 120 3.54 -5.95 3.29
N VAL A 121 3.68 -5.87 1.97
CA VAL A 121 3.25 -6.95 1.08
C VAL A 121 4.48 -7.76 0.69
N VAL A 122 4.49 -9.04 1.08
CA VAL A 122 5.52 -10.01 0.73
C VAL A 122 5.07 -10.75 -0.53
N ASP A 123 5.81 -10.62 -1.63
CA ASP A 123 5.49 -11.32 -2.88
C ASP A 123 6.58 -12.34 -3.24
N ASP A 124 6.23 -13.62 -3.17
CA ASP A 124 7.12 -14.70 -3.58
C ASP A 124 7.09 -14.85 -5.11
N ASN A 125 8.20 -14.52 -5.75
CA ASN A 125 8.34 -14.52 -7.20
C ASN A 125 8.62 -15.92 -7.76
N ASP A 126 8.88 -16.92 -6.90
CA ASP A 126 9.02 -18.33 -7.24
C ASP A 126 8.27 -19.20 -6.20
N PRO A 127 6.94 -19.11 -6.18
CA PRO A 127 6.13 -19.77 -5.15
C PRO A 127 6.14 -21.30 -5.26
N GLU A 128 6.52 -21.88 -6.40
CA GLU A 128 6.67 -23.33 -6.55
C GLU A 128 7.80 -23.86 -5.65
N ARG A 129 8.95 -23.19 -5.67
CA ARG A 129 10.04 -23.50 -4.73
C ARG A 129 9.76 -22.94 -3.34
N GLY A 130 9.13 -21.78 -3.25
CA GLY A 130 8.74 -21.10 -2.02
C GLY A 130 9.90 -20.74 -1.08
N ALA A 131 11.13 -20.71 -1.59
CA ALA A 131 12.32 -20.48 -0.76
C ALA A 131 12.33 -19.06 -0.16
N PHE A 132 11.93 -18.07 -0.95
CA PHE A 132 11.80 -16.71 -0.49
C PHE A 132 10.70 -16.59 0.58
N GLY A 133 9.50 -17.05 0.29
CA GLY A 133 8.38 -16.97 1.22
C GLY A 133 8.63 -17.63 2.57
N ARG A 134 9.28 -18.84 2.57
CA ARG A 134 9.66 -19.50 3.83
C ARG A 134 10.71 -18.71 4.62
N SER A 135 11.73 -18.21 3.94
CA SER A 135 12.80 -17.46 4.62
C SER A 135 12.31 -16.12 5.18
N VAL A 136 11.45 -15.40 4.44
CA VAL A 136 10.86 -14.15 4.93
C VAL A 136 9.95 -14.39 6.14
N ARG A 137 9.17 -15.50 6.15
CA ARG A 137 8.37 -15.87 7.34
C ARG A 137 9.24 -16.12 8.56
N ARG A 138 10.37 -16.82 8.39
CA ARG A 138 11.35 -17.03 9.48
C ARG A 138 11.87 -15.69 10.01
N GLU A 139 12.26 -14.77 9.14
CA GLU A 139 12.78 -13.47 9.53
C GLU A 139 11.69 -12.59 10.19
N LEU A 140 10.48 -12.59 9.66
CA LEU A 140 9.35 -11.88 10.27
C LEU A 140 8.96 -12.45 11.63
N GLY A 141 9.14 -13.76 11.87
CA GLY A 141 9.03 -14.36 13.20
C GLY A 141 10.04 -13.82 14.20
N ARG A 142 11.23 -13.37 13.75
CA ARG A 142 12.21 -12.65 14.58
C ARG A 142 11.83 -11.18 14.82
N VAL A 143 11.17 -10.56 13.82
CA VAL A 143 10.71 -9.16 13.91
C VAL A 143 9.49 -9.05 14.82
N LEU A 144 8.56 -10.01 14.72
CA LEU A 144 7.27 -10.05 15.41
C LEU A 144 7.05 -11.43 16.08
N PRO A 145 7.79 -11.79 17.13
CA PRO A 145 7.79 -13.15 17.70
C PRO A 145 6.43 -13.60 18.25
N GLU A 146 5.59 -12.67 18.67
CA GLU A 146 4.28 -12.97 19.26
C GLU A 146 3.12 -12.85 18.27
N SER A 147 3.40 -12.67 16.97
CA SER A 147 2.38 -12.43 15.96
C SER A 147 2.38 -13.58 14.93
N PRO A 148 1.53 -14.58 15.08
CA PRO A 148 1.48 -15.70 14.16
C PRO A 148 0.96 -15.29 12.79
N VAL A 149 1.37 -16.06 11.77
CA VAL A 149 0.79 -15.98 10.44
C VAL A 149 -0.56 -16.71 10.46
N VAL A 150 -1.61 -16.04 10.00
CA VAL A 150 -2.96 -16.57 9.91
C VAL A 150 -3.46 -16.55 8.48
N LYS A 151 -4.37 -17.47 8.14
CA LYS A 151 -5.08 -17.44 6.86
C LYS A 151 -6.17 -16.38 6.90
N LEU A 152 -6.27 -15.60 5.83
CA LEU A 152 -7.38 -14.69 5.60
C LEU A 152 -8.48 -15.44 4.84
N ASP A 153 -9.62 -15.62 5.46
CA ASP A 153 -10.78 -16.22 4.81
C ASP A 153 -11.43 -15.27 3.79
N ARG A 154 -12.35 -15.78 2.98
CA ARG A 154 -13.02 -15.01 1.92
C ARG A 154 -13.88 -13.85 2.45
N SER A 155 -14.22 -13.84 3.73
CA SER A 155 -14.98 -12.74 4.34
C SER A 155 -14.12 -11.51 4.56
N HIS A 156 -12.79 -11.67 4.58
CA HIS A 156 -11.85 -10.58 4.85
C HIS A 156 -12.00 -9.45 3.83
N VAL A 157 -11.91 -8.22 4.30
CA VAL A 157 -12.16 -7.02 3.51
C VAL A 157 -11.28 -6.91 2.27
N ILE A 158 -10.06 -7.43 2.27
CA ILE A 158 -9.14 -7.43 1.11
C ILE A 158 -9.80 -8.03 -0.14
N TYR A 159 -10.63 -9.06 0.00
CA TYR A 159 -11.29 -9.71 -1.14
C TYR A 159 -12.45 -8.90 -1.73
N LYS A 160 -12.84 -7.80 -1.09
CA LYS A 160 -14.01 -6.98 -1.48
C LYS A 160 -13.80 -5.47 -1.31
N THR A 161 -12.56 -5.02 -1.14
CA THR A 161 -12.25 -3.60 -0.94
C THR A 161 -12.71 -2.73 -2.10
N PHE A 162 -12.54 -3.20 -3.34
CA PHE A 162 -12.97 -2.53 -4.55
C PHE A 162 -13.63 -3.51 -5.53
N TYR A 163 -12.95 -4.60 -5.85
CA TYR A 163 -13.50 -5.71 -6.64
C TYR A 163 -13.93 -6.85 -5.73
N LEU A 164 -14.98 -7.56 -6.11
CA LEU A 164 -15.30 -8.85 -5.50
C LEU A 164 -14.42 -9.91 -6.13
N ILE A 165 -13.56 -10.53 -5.34
CA ILE A 165 -12.66 -11.61 -5.76
C ILE A 165 -12.87 -12.85 -4.89
N ASP A 166 -12.99 -14.01 -5.54
CA ASP A 166 -13.26 -15.28 -4.85
C ASP A 166 -11.98 -15.92 -4.29
N ARG A 167 -10.85 -15.67 -4.94
CA ARG A 167 -9.54 -16.21 -4.56
C ARG A 167 -8.41 -15.32 -5.05
N PRO A 168 -7.28 -15.29 -4.32
CA PRO A 168 -6.10 -14.60 -4.82
C PRO A 168 -5.50 -15.36 -6.00
N VAL A 169 -4.98 -14.62 -6.97
CA VAL A 169 -4.22 -15.14 -8.10
C VAL A 169 -3.13 -14.13 -8.48
N GLY A 170 -2.08 -14.63 -9.09
CA GLY A 170 -1.00 -13.82 -9.67
C GLY A 170 -0.57 -14.36 -11.01
N ARG A 171 0.73 -14.32 -11.32
CA ARG A 171 1.28 -14.94 -12.52
C ARG A 171 1.05 -16.43 -12.55
N VAL A 172 1.12 -17.06 -11.41
CA VAL A 172 0.81 -18.50 -11.23
C VAL A 172 -0.34 -18.66 -10.25
N LEU A 173 -0.95 -19.83 -10.26
CA LEU A 173 -1.91 -20.20 -9.23
C LEU A 173 -1.15 -20.62 -7.96
N GLY A 174 -1.64 -20.15 -6.84
CA GLY A 174 -1.17 -20.49 -5.51
C GLY A 174 -2.31 -20.95 -4.61
N PRO A 175 -2.12 -20.93 -3.29
CA PRO A 175 -3.17 -21.25 -2.32
C PRO A 175 -4.43 -20.40 -2.60
N PRO A 176 -5.65 -20.95 -2.38
CA PRO A 176 -6.89 -20.21 -2.62
C PRO A 176 -7.21 -19.17 -1.52
N TYR A 177 -6.23 -18.77 -0.76
CA TYR A 177 -6.30 -17.80 0.33
C TYR A 177 -5.00 -16.99 0.41
N LEU A 178 -5.08 -15.82 1.02
CA LEU A 178 -3.92 -15.06 1.48
C LEU A 178 -3.57 -15.46 2.91
N GLU A 179 -2.32 -15.26 3.27
CA GLU A 179 -1.88 -15.34 4.66
C GLU A 179 -1.43 -13.96 5.12
N ALA A 180 -1.56 -13.69 6.41
CA ALA A 180 -1.16 -12.40 6.96
C ALA A 180 -0.71 -12.51 8.41
N ILE A 181 0.07 -11.52 8.86
CA ILE A 181 0.23 -11.19 10.27
C ILE A 181 -0.75 -10.06 10.57
N VAL A 182 -1.71 -10.33 11.47
CA VAL A 182 -2.77 -9.39 11.84
C VAL A 182 -2.42 -8.75 13.17
N ARG A 183 -2.42 -7.41 13.21
CA ARG A 183 -2.18 -6.61 14.42
C ARG A 183 -3.13 -5.42 14.45
N GLY A 184 -3.70 -5.13 15.62
CA GLY A 184 -4.68 -4.03 15.75
C GLY A 184 -5.91 -4.17 14.85
N GLY A 185 -6.26 -5.41 14.45
CA GLY A 185 -7.36 -5.67 13.50
C GLY A 185 -7.01 -5.47 12.03
N ASN A 186 -5.77 -5.06 11.69
CA ASN A 186 -5.31 -4.87 10.32
C ASN A 186 -4.34 -5.99 9.90
N ALA A 187 -4.45 -6.47 8.66
CA ALA A 187 -3.48 -7.35 8.04
C ALA A 187 -2.22 -6.54 7.69
N GLN A 188 -1.30 -6.45 8.64
CA GLN A 188 -0.13 -5.57 8.59
C GLN A 188 0.99 -6.15 7.71
N VAL A 189 1.13 -7.47 7.68
CA VAL A 189 1.99 -8.17 6.71
C VAL A 189 1.12 -9.12 5.92
N ILE A 190 1.12 -9.00 4.60
CA ILE A 190 0.31 -9.83 3.70
C ILE A 190 1.26 -10.66 2.85
N PHE A 191 1.08 -11.98 2.84
CA PHE A 191 1.90 -12.90 2.05
C PHE A 191 1.18 -13.33 0.79
N LEU A 192 1.85 -13.17 -0.34
CA LEU A 192 1.44 -13.60 -1.66
C LEU A 192 2.36 -14.74 -2.13
N ALA A 193 1.77 -15.89 -2.37
CA ALA A 193 2.43 -17.04 -2.98
C ALA A 193 1.93 -17.26 -4.41
N HIS A 194 1.89 -16.17 -5.21
CA HIS A 194 1.23 -16.14 -6.50
C HIS A 194 2.04 -15.40 -7.58
N ASP A 195 3.21 -14.81 -7.23
CA ASP A 195 4.00 -13.95 -8.11
C ASP A 195 3.14 -12.82 -8.72
N LEU A 196 2.58 -11.99 -7.84
CA LEU A 196 1.72 -10.87 -8.25
C LEU A 196 2.49 -9.86 -9.10
N LEU A 197 3.72 -9.53 -8.72
CA LEU A 197 4.56 -8.61 -9.49
C LEU A 197 4.90 -9.19 -10.87
N GLY A 198 5.06 -10.51 -10.98
CA GLY A 198 5.23 -11.15 -12.28
C GLY A 198 4.01 -10.97 -13.20
N ALA A 199 2.78 -11.00 -12.64
CA ALA A 199 1.58 -10.72 -13.41
C ALA A 199 1.49 -9.25 -13.89
N LEU A 200 2.09 -8.31 -13.16
CA LEU A 200 2.08 -6.87 -13.46
C LEU A 200 3.27 -6.39 -14.28
N ALA A 201 4.32 -7.21 -14.43
CA ALA A 201 5.57 -6.83 -15.08
C ALA A 201 5.38 -6.46 -16.56
N ARG A 202 6.09 -5.42 -17.00
CA ARG A 202 6.07 -4.91 -18.37
C ARG A 202 7.44 -5.01 -19.02
N SER A 203 7.45 -5.30 -20.31
CA SER A 203 8.64 -5.19 -21.14
C SER A 203 8.95 -3.73 -21.47
N PRO A 204 10.17 -3.42 -21.92
CA PRO A 204 10.51 -2.07 -22.39
C PRO A 204 9.58 -1.54 -23.49
N GLY A 205 9.06 -2.42 -24.33
CA GLY A 205 8.09 -2.08 -25.38
C GLY A 205 6.65 -1.92 -24.88
N GLY A 206 6.43 -1.99 -23.55
CA GLY A 206 5.10 -1.76 -22.96
C GLY A 206 4.14 -2.95 -23.04
N SER A 207 4.54 -4.10 -23.58
CA SER A 207 3.77 -5.34 -23.52
C SER A 207 3.92 -6.02 -22.15
N TRP A 208 3.12 -7.05 -21.89
CA TRP A 208 3.31 -7.89 -20.70
C TRP A 208 4.61 -8.69 -20.83
N ALA A 209 5.43 -8.63 -19.81
CA ALA A 209 6.78 -9.19 -19.86
C ALA A 209 6.85 -10.67 -19.53
N LEU A 210 5.93 -11.18 -18.73
CA LEU A 210 5.90 -12.56 -18.29
C LEU A 210 4.52 -13.16 -18.61
N GLU A 211 4.52 -14.40 -19.01
CA GLU A 211 3.30 -15.16 -19.23
C GLU A 211 2.60 -15.49 -17.91
N VAL A 212 1.27 -15.48 -17.91
CA VAL A 212 0.42 -15.86 -16.78
C VAL A 212 -0.18 -17.22 -17.06
N THR A 213 0.04 -18.18 -16.16
CA THR A 213 -0.39 -19.56 -16.34
C THR A 213 -1.21 -20.06 -15.13
N PRO A 214 -2.18 -20.95 -15.39
CA PRO A 214 -2.61 -21.50 -16.66
C PRO A 214 -3.65 -20.61 -17.39
N GLY A 215 -4.25 -19.61 -16.73
CA GLY A 215 -5.46 -18.93 -17.19
C GLY A 215 -5.24 -17.70 -18.08
N GLY A 216 -3.99 -17.41 -18.51
CA GLY A 216 -3.67 -16.38 -19.48
C GLY A 216 -4.22 -14.99 -19.12
N PHE A 217 -4.83 -14.31 -20.08
CA PHE A 217 -5.36 -12.95 -19.90
C PHE A 217 -6.42 -12.83 -18.81
N ARG A 218 -7.27 -13.85 -18.69
CA ARG A 218 -8.33 -13.84 -17.67
C ARG A 218 -7.72 -13.87 -16.26
N GLN A 219 -6.76 -14.75 -16.04
CA GLN A 219 -6.06 -14.83 -14.75
C GLN A 219 -5.29 -13.53 -14.45
N ARG A 220 -4.65 -12.92 -15.46
CA ARG A 220 -3.98 -11.62 -15.32
C ARG A 220 -4.95 -10.53 -14.89
N GLU A 221 -6.14 -10.48 -15.47
CA GLU A 221 -7.16 -9.50 -15.06
C GLU A 221 -7.54 -9.68 -13.58
N TYR A 222 -7.70 -10.93 -13.12
CA TYR A 222 -7.93 -11.19 -11.69
C TYR A 222 -6.73 -10.81 -10.81
N ALA A 223 -5.51 -11.01 -11.27
CA ALA A 223 -4.30 -10.56 -10.57
C ALA A 223 -4.25 -9.03 -10.45
N VAL A 224 -4.63 -8.31 -11.51
CA VAL A 224 -4.75 -6.84 -11.48
C VAL A 224 -5.84 -6.41 -10.49
N ARG A 225 -7.00 -7.07 -10.47
CA ARG A 225 -8.06 -6.79 -9.47
C ARG A 225 -7.59 -7.01 -8.03
N LEU A 226 -6.84 -8.09 -7.78
CA LEU A 226 -6.22 -8.33 -6.48
C LEU A 226 -5.25 -7.20 -6.11
N ALA A 227 -4.40 -6.77 -7.04
CA ALA A 227 -3.47 -5.67 -6.82
C ALA A 227 -4.21 -4.36 -6.46
N VAL A 228 -5.29 -4.03 -7.18
CA VAL A 228 -6.13 -2.86 -6.87
C VAL A 228 -6.75 -2.99 -5.48
N ASN A 229 -7.30 -4.16 -5.14
CA ASN A 229 -7.89 -4.40 -3.83
C ASN A 229 -6.87 -4.22 -2.70
N LEU A 230 -5.66 -4.76 -2.86
CA LEU A 230 -4.57 -4.59 -1.89
C LEU A 230 -4.21 -3.11 -1.73
N ALA A 231 -4.02 -2.36 -2.83
CA ALA A 231 -3.72 -0.94 -2.75
C ALA A 231 -4.83 -0.14 -2.05
N MET A 232 -6.09 -0.42 -2.37
CA MET A 232 -7.24 0.23 -1.71
C MET A 232 -7.31 -0.14 -0.23
N TYR A 233 -7.02 -1.40 0.12
CA TYR A 233 -6.95 -1.84 1.52
C TYR A 233 -5.88 -1.06 2.29
N LEU A 234 -4.67 -0.93 1.72
CA LEU A 234 -3.56 -0.20 2.31
C LEU A 234 -3.90 1.27 2.54
N LEU A 235 -4.48 1.94 1.55
CA LEU A 235 -4.91 3.34 1.65
C LEU A 235 -6.00 3.56 2.71
N CYS A 236 -6.98 2.63 2.79
CA CYS A 236 -8.06 2.73 3.79
C CYS A 236 -7.57 2.42 5.21
N SER A 237 -6.58 1.54 5.36
CA SER A 237 -6.00 1.21 6.67
C SER A 237 -5.18 2.37 7.22
N ASP A 238 -4.38 3.03 6.38
CA ASP A 238 -3.60 4.21 6.72
C ASP A 238 -4.50 5.37 7.18
N TYR A 239 -5.62 5.60 6.48
CA TYR A 239 -6.60 6.62 6.86
C TYR A 239 -7.21 6.40 8.26
N LYS A 240 -7.45 5.16 8.66
CA LYS A 240 -7.97 4.84 10.00
C LYS A 240 -6.95 5.13 11.09
N ASP A 241 -5.69 4.78 10.84
CA ASP A 241 -4.59 5.03 11.77
C ASP A 241 -4.30 6.53 11.90
N ASP A 242 -4.39 7.32 10.84
CA ASP A 242 -4.29 8.79 10.87
C ASP A 242 -5.38 9.43 11.73
N GLN A 243 -6.60 8.93 11.72
CA GLN A 243 -7.66 9.45 12.59
C GLN A 243 -7.41 9.17 14.09
N VAL A 244 -6.81 8.03 14.41
CA VAL A 244 -6.43 7.68 15.80
C VAL A 244 -5.22 8.50 16.26
N HIS A 245 -4.30 8.82 15.35
CA HIS A 245 -3.06 9.54 15.66
C HIS A 245 -3.10 11.05 15.33
N ALA A 246 -4.17 11.56 14.74
CA ALA A 246 -4.34 12.97 14.41
C ALA A 246 -3.97 13.93 15.56
N PRO A 247 -4.34 13.69 16.84
CA PRO A 247 -3.92 14.54 17.95
C PRO A 247 -2.41 14.54 18.19
N TRP A 248 -1.71 13.45 17.86
CA TRP A 248 -0.27 13.31 18.03
C TRP A 248 0.51 13.98 16.89
N LEU A 249 0.04 13.84 15.66
CA LEU A 249 0.61 14.50 14.47
C LEU A 249 0.41 16.03 14.54
N MET A 250 -0.71 16.50 15.06
CA MET A 250 -0.98 17.93 15.26
C MET A 250 -0.01 18.54 16.29
N ARG A 251 0.35 17.84 17.35
CA ARG A 251 1.34 18.31 18.33
C ARG A 251 2.77 18.42 17.77
N ARG A 252 3.14 17.65 16.77
CA ARG A 252 4.43 17.73 16.09
C ARG A 252 4.53 18.88 15.09
N ARG A 253 3.40 19.32 14.55
CA ARG A 253 3.31 20.44 13.57
C ARG A 253 3.08 21.81 14.21
N ALA A 254 2.81 21.87 15.52
CA ALA A 254 2.71 23.15 16.21
C ALA A 254 4.10 23.83 16.19
N PRO A 255 4.24 25.03 15.58
CA PRO A 255 5.49 25.75 15.65
C PRO A 255 5.79 26.06 17.13
N ARG A 256 6.99 25.72 17.56
CA ARG A 256 7.50 26.25 18.83
C ARG A 256 7.74 27.74 18.60
N TRP A 257 6.88 28.55 19.15
CA TRP A 257 7.15 29.97 19.28
C TRP A 257 8.33 30.16 20.22
N PRO A 258 9.24 31.13 19.90
CA PRO A 258 10.38 31.44 20.74
C PRO A 258 9.99 31.97 22.10
#